data_57216856f0bd7a7d8be3e72d022f5910
#
_entry.id   57216856f0bd7a7d8be3e72d022f5910
#
_cell.length_a   1.000
_cell.length_b   1.000
_cell.length_c   1.000
_cell.angle_alpha   90.00
_cell.angle_beta   90.00
_cell.angle_gamma   90.00
#
_symmetry.space_group_name_H-M   'P 1'
#
loop_
_entity.id
_entity.type
_entity.pdbx_description
1 polymer ?
#
loop_
_entity_poly.entity_id
_entity_poly.type
_entity_poly.pdbx_seq_one_letter_code
_entity_poly.pdbx_strand_id
1 'polypeptide(L)'
;MEDLEDLLYRVGKLLTSPREAFYVHIVERHSLSLPLLIYIVLSFALTSLPVKTSFLLLGLPAVAFRLPLELLSEFSGVIGAAFSISWLILYATIIHLVARISGYATGRWEETLCAVAYSIIPQSMTAFLMGLSYLFASYELLLISLVFLFLAFIWSIYIVVEEVSLIYDLTIGRSVLISLLGPLMIATSSLGILSLIGPPGLAIVIVLLVALYYWREIV
;
A
#
# COMPACT_ATOMS: atom_id res chain seq x y z
N MET A 1 10.16 8.02 -25.87
CA MET A 1 11.23 7.23 -25.23
C MET A 1 11.76 7.92 -23.99
N GLU A 2 11.92 9.25 -23.99
CA GLU A 2 12.32 10.04 -22.81
C GLU A 2 11.44 9.76 -21.56
N ASP A 3 10.13 9.61 -21.76
CA ASP A 3 9.20 9.35 -20.63
C ASP A 3 9.42 7.99 -19.94
N LEU A 4 9.86 6.96 -20.67
CA LEU A 4 10.09 5.63 -20.09
C LEU A 4 11.42 5.55 -19.33
N GLU A 5 12.47 6.17 -19.87
CA GLU A 5 13.78 6.25 -19.21
C GLU A 5 13.68 7.07 -17.91
N ASP A 6 12.96 8.20 -17.96
CA ASP A 6 12.70 9.03 -16.81
C ASP A 6 11.88 8.25 -15.74
N LEU A 7 10.87 7.49 -16.16
CA LEU A 7 10.10 6.62 -15.26
C LEU A 7 10.98 5.55 -14.60
N LEU A 8 11.80 4.85 -15.38
CA LEU A 8 12.69 3.80 -14.85
C LEU A 8 13.77 4.38 -13.92
N TYR A 9 14.33 5.53 -14.27
CA TYR A 9 15.26 6.24 -13.40
C TYR A 9 14.63 6.60 -12.05
N ARG A 10 13.40 7.09 -12.07
CA ARG A 10 12.64 7.46 -10.87
C ARG A 10 12.33 6.28 -9.99
N VAL A 11 11.82 5.19 -10.59
CA VAL A 11 11.57 3.94 -9.85
C VAL A 11 12.86 3.41 -9.24
N GLY A 12 13.95 3.41 -9.99
CA GLY A 12 15.26 3.01 -9.48
C GLY A 12 15.74 3.90 -8.33
N LYS A 13 15.57 5.21 -8.45
CA LYS A 13 15.94 6.18 -7.40
C LYS A 13 15.09 6.01 -6.14
N LEU A 14 13.80 5.71 -6.28
CA LEU A 14 12.91 5.45 -5.15
C LEU A 14 13.28 4.18 -4.40
N LEU A 15 13.82 3.17 -5.09
CA LEU A 15 14.33 1.96 -4.46
C LEU A 15 15.67 2.15 -3.72
N THR A 16 16.52 3.05 -4.22
CA THR A 16 17.87 3.26 -3.68
C THR A 16 17.97 4.45 -2.73
N SER A 17 17.22 5.49 -2.99
CA SER A 17 17.25 6.77 -2.25
C SER A 17 15.85 7.37 -2.19
N PRO A 18 14.90 6.75 -1.44
CA PRO A 18 13.48 7.14 -1.44
C PRO A 18 13.29 8.62 -1.07
N ARG A 19 14.09 9.14 -0.16
CA ARG A 19 14.05 10.54 0.28
C ARG A 19 14.26 11.53 -0.88
N GLU A 20 15.26 11.29 -1.72
CA GLU A 20 15.55 12.19 -2.85
C GLU A 20 14.51 12.03 -3.97
N ALA A 21 14.06 10.80 -4.22
CA ALA A 21 13.05 10.52 -5.23
C ALA A 21 11.73 11.20 -4.87
N PHE A 22 11.33 11.12 -3.61
CA PHE A 22 10.10 11.72 -3.10
C PHE A 22 10.11 13.25 -3.23
N TYR A 23 11.23 13.90 -2.84
CA TYR A 23 11.36 15.34 -2.93
C TYR A 23 11.18 15.87 -4.36
N VAL A 24 11.82 15.22 -5.33
CA VAL A 24 11.68 15.58 -6.74
C VAL A 24 10.27 15.35 -7.28
N HIS A 25 9.59 14.29 -6.83
CA HIS A 25 8.30 13.90 -7.39
C HIS A 25 7.10 14.62 -6.82
N ILE A 26 7.07 14.83 -5.52
CA ILE A 26 5.88 15.37 -4.85
C ILE A 26 5.99 16.88 -4.71
N VAL A 27 7.17 17.37 -4.35
CA VAL A 27 7.36 18.81 -4.17
C VAL A 27 7.35 19.56 -5.52
N GLU A 28 7.92 18.96 -6.57
CA GLU A 28 8.02 19.65 -7.88
C GLU A 28 6.83 19.42 -8.81
N ARG A 29 6.18 18.26 -8.79
CA ARG A 29 5.19 17.89 -9.83
C ARG A 29 3.75 17.69 -9.38
N HIS A 30 3.45 17.57 -8.10
CA HIS A 30 2.10 17.41 -7.52
C HIS A 30 1.14 16.43 -8.25
N SER A 31 1.67 15.38 -8.91
CA SER A 31 0.85 14.45 -9.69
C SER A 31 0.59 13.16 -8.93
N LEU A 32 -0.68 12.94 -8.53
CA LEU A 32 -1.15 11.71 -7.90
C LEU A 32 -1.39 10.57 -8.90
N SER A 33 -1.54 10.87 -10.18
CA SER A 33 -2.01 9.89 -11.18
C SER A 33 -1.04 8.71 -11.36
N LEU A 34 0.26 8.98 -11.45
CA LEU A 34 1.26 7.94 -11.66
C LEU A 34 1.41 6.98 -10.47
N PRO A 35 1.60 7.45 -9.21
CA PRO A 35 1.70 6.55 -8.06
C PRO A 35 0.45 5.71 -7.87
N LEU A 36 -0.74 6.28 -8.08
CA LEU A 36 -2.00 5.53 -7.99
C LEU A 36 -2.12 4.48 -9.08
N LEU A 37 -1.74 4.79 -10.31
CA LEU A 37 -1.74 3.83 -11.42
C LEU A 37 -0.80 2.65 -11.11
N ILE A 38 0.44 2.94 -10.69
CA ILE A 38 1.41 1.90 -10.30
C ILE A 38 0.83 1.04 -9.17
N TYR A 39 0.25 1.67 -8.15
CA TYR A 39 -0.34 0.97 -7.03
C TYR A 39 -1.47 0.02 -7.46
N ILE A 40 -2.37 0.47 -8.32
CA ILE A 40 -3.50 -0.34 -8.84
C ILE A 40 -2.98 -1.54 -9.63
N VAL A 41 -2.05 -1.31 -10.57
CA VAL A 41 -1.50 -2.37 -11.43
C VAL A 41 -0.75 -3.42 -10.59
N LEU A 42 0.09 -2.99 -9.66
CA LEU A 42 0.83 -3.91 -8.80
C LEU A 42 -0.09 -4.65 -7.83
N SER A 43 -1.09 -3.99 -7.26
CA SER A 43 -2.08 -4.65 -6.39
C SER A 43 -2.88 -5.71 -7.13
N PHE A 44 -3.29 -5.44 -8.37
CA PHE A 44 -3.95 -6.42 -9.22
C PHE A 44 -3.03 -7.62 -9.49
N ALA A 45 -1.78 -7.38 -9.88
CA ALA A 45 -0.81 -8.45 -10.15
C ALA A 45 -0.53 -9.30 -8.90
N LEU A 46 -0.30 -8.67 -7.75
CA LEU A 46 0.01 -9.34 -6.48
C LEU A 46 -1.16 -10.18 -5.94
N THR A 47 -2.39 -9.88 -6.34
CA THR A 47 -3.56 -10.66 -5.92
C THR A 47 -3.97 -11.73 -6.94
N SER A 48 -3.84 -11.46 -8.25
CA SER A 48 -4.21 -12.42 -9.30
C SER A 48 -3.17 -13.52 -9.54
N LEU A 49 -1.87 -13.18 -9.52
CA LEU A 49 -0.79 -14.11 -9.81
C LEU A 49 -0.66 -15.26 -8.80
N PRO A 50 -0.75 -15.05 -7.46
CA PRO A 50 -0.72 -16.14 -6.50
C PRO A 50 -1.86 -17.13 -6.68
N VAL A 51 -3.05 -16.65 -7.03
CA VAL A 51 -4.21 -17.51 -7.30
C VAL A 51 -3.92 -18.39 -8.52
N LYS A 52 -3.48 -17.80 -9.64
CA LYS A 52 -3.10 -18.54 -10.85
C LYS A 52 -2.03 -19.60 -10.58
N THR A 53 -0.95 -19.21 -9.89
CA THR A 53 0.17 -20.08 -9.58
C THR A 53 -0.23 -21.23 -8.64
N SER A 54 -1.00 -20.94 -7.60
CA SER A 54 -1.44 -21.95 -6.63
C SER A 54 -2.33 -23.01 -7.29
N PHE A 55 -3.27 -22.61 -8.14
CA PHE A 55 -4.09 -23.56 -8.86
C PHE A 55 -3.29 -24.44 -9.83
N LEU A 56 -2.30 -23.85 -10.53
CA LEU A 56 -1.44 -24.57 -11.45
C LEU A 56 -0.60 -25.63 -10.71
N LEU A 57 0.04 -25.23 -9.61
CA LEU A 57 0.97 -26.09 -8.87
C LEU A 57 0.26 -27.14 -8.01
N LEU A 58 -0.90 -26.84 -7.44
CA LEU A 58 -1.64 -27.79 -6.61
C LEU A 58 -2.47 -28.77 -7.43
N GLY A 59 -2.55 -28.57 -8.76
CA GLY A 59 -3.36 -29.40 -9.63
C GLY A 59 -4.83 -29.44 -9.21
N LEU A 60 -5.30 -28.40 -8.48
CA LEU A 60 -6.66 -28.31 -8.03
C LEU A 60 -7.57 -28.21 -9.26
N PRO A 61 -8.45 -29.19 -9.48
CA PRO A 61 -9.32 -29.12 -10.64
C PRO A 61 -10.19 -27.88 -10.51
N ALA A 62 -10.19 -27.03 -11.54
CA ALA A 62 -11.10 -25.90 -11.68
C ALA A 62 -12.58 -26.32 -11.48
N VAL A 63 -12.84 -27.61 -11.50
CA VAL A 63 -14.12 -28.30 -11.29
C VAL A 63 -14.72 -28.07 -9.89
N ALA A 64 -13.91 -27.83 -8.86
CA ALA A 64 -14.41 -27.64 -7.49
C ALA A 64 -15.33 -26.40 -7.35
N PHE A 65 -15.12 -25.38 -8.19
CA PHE A 65 -15.90 -24.13 -8.11
C PHE A 65 -16.81 -23.85 -9.30
N ARG A 66 -16.88 -24.74 -10.31
CA ARG A 66 -17.68 -24.56 -11.55
C ARG A 66 -17.36 -23.26 -12.32
N LEU A 67 -16.29 -22.55 -11.96
CA LEU A 67 -15.84 -21.33 -12.62
C LEU A 67 -14.54 -21.60 -13.36
N PRO A 68 -14.34 -21.02 -14.56
CA PRO A 68 -13.06 -21.06 -15.24
C PRO A 68 -11.98 -20.44 -14.34
N LEU A 69 -10.82 -21.08 -14.23
CA LEU A 69 -9.70 -20.62 -13.41
C LEU A 69 -9.31 -19.16 -13.73
N GLU A 70 -9.32 -18.82 -15.01
CA GLU A 70 -9.03 -17.47 -15.49
C GLU A 70 -9.98 -16.45 -14.88
N LEU A 71 -11.28 -16.73 -14.93
CA LEU A 71 -12.32 -15.85 -14.41
C LEU A 71 -12.19 -15.67 -12.89
N LEU A 72 -11.85 -16.73 -12.14
CA LEU A 72 -11.62 -16.66 -10.70
C LEU A 72 -10.39 -15.82 -10.36
N SER A 73 -9.30 -15.97 -11.13
CA SER A 73 -8.08 -15.20 -10.89
C SER A 73 -8.22 -13.72 -11.23
N GLU A 74 -8.92 -13.40 -12.31
CA GLU A 74 -9.22 -12.01 -12.70
C GLU A 74 -10.15 -11.35 -11.68
N PHE A 75 -11.19 -12.07 -11.25
CA PHE A 75 -12.09 -11.59 -10.20
C PHE A 75 -11.37 -11.35 -8.89
N SER A 76 -10.46 -12.26 -8.48
CA SER A 76 -9.60 -12.05 -7.30
C SER A 76 -8.70 -10.84 -7.45
N GLY A 77 -8.15 -10.61 -8.65
CA GLY A 77 -7.35 -9.43 -8.97
C GLY A 77 -8.12 -8.12 -8.82
N VAL A 78 -9.33 -8.06 -9.37
CA VAL A 78 -10.19 -6.87 -9.28
C VAL A 78 -10.59 -6.59 -7.82
N ILE A 79 -11.05 -7.61 -7.09
CA ILE A 79 -11.42 -7.45 -5.67
C ILE A 79 -10.20 -7.05 -4.85
N GLY A 80 -9.06 -7.71 -5.07
CA GLY A 80 -7.83 -7.42 -4.37
C GLY A 80 -7.34 -6.00 -4.63
N ALA A 81 -7.39 -5.53 -5.87
CA ALA A 81 -7.05 -4.14 -6.21
C ALA A 81 -8.01 -3.13 -5.55
N ALA A 82 -9.33 -3.39 -5.59
CA ALA A 82 -10.31 -2.54 -4.93
C ALA A 82 -10.11 -2.47 -3.42
N PHE A 83 -9.86 -3.62 -2.78
CA PHE A 83 -9.53 -3.69 -1.35
C PHE A 83 -8.23 -2.93 -1.03
N SER A 84 -7.19 -3.11 -1.86
CA SER A 84 -5.90 -2.44 -1.69
C SER A 84 -6.03 -0.91 -1.82
N ILE A 85 -6.83 -0.40 -2.76
CA ILE A 85 -7.11 1.03 -2.90
C ILE A 85 -7.82 1.57 -1.65
N SER A 86 -8.82 0.84 -1.16
CA SER A 86 -9.53 1.22 0.06
C SER A 86 -8.58 1.27 1.26
N TRP A 87 -7.68 0.29 1.35
CA TRP A 87 -6.65 0.22 2.38
C TRP A 87 -5.63 1.34 2.25
N LEU A 88 -5.19 1.66 1.03
CA LEU A 88 -4.29 2.78 0.74
C LEU A 88 -4.87 4.11 1.28
N ILE A 89 -6.12 4.40 0.91
CA ILE A 89 -6.81 5.62 1.34
C ILE A 89 -6.95 5.65 2.86
N LEU A 90 -7.39 4.55 3.46
CA LEU A 90 -7.55 4.43 4.90
C LEU A 90 -6.21 4.64 5.64
N TYR A 91 -5.16 3.96 5.18
CA TYR A 91 -3.84 4.02 5.80
C TYR A 91 -3.23 5.43 5.70
N ALA A 92 -3.26 6.05 4.52
CA ALA A 92 -2.81 7.42 4.33
C ALA A 92 -3.60 8.41 5.20
N THR A 93 -4.93 8.24 5.30
CA THR A 93 -5.79 9.08 6.14
C THR A 93 -5.44 8.94 7.62
N ILE A 94 -5.21 7.72 8.10
CA ILE A 94 -4.83 7.48 9.51
C ILE A 94 -3.49 8.14 9.82
N ILE A 95 -2.46 7.96 8.97
CA ILE A 95 -1.15 8.61 9.14
C ILE A 95 -1.33 10.13 9.22
N HIS A 96 -2.07 10.70 8.26
CA HIS A 96 -2.31 12.14 8.20
C HIS A 96 -3.02 12.65 9.46
N LEU A 97 -4.08 11.97 9.91
CA LEU A 97 -4.81 12.33 11.11
C LEU A 97 -3.95 12.26 12.37
N VAL A 98 -3.17 11.17 12.53
CA VAL A 98 -2.25 11.01 13.67
C VAL A 98 -1.22 12.11 13.68
N ALA A 99 -0.62 12.46 12.54
CA ALA A 99 0.33 13.55 12.42
C ALA A 99 -0.32 14.90 12.83
N ARG A 100 -1.52 15.19 12.31
CA ARG A 100 -2.26 16.42 12.63
C ARG A 100 -2.63 16.53 14.12
N ILE A 101 -3.15 15.45 14.71
CA ILE A 101 -3.50 15.42 16.14
C ILE A 101 -2.25 15.59 17.01
N SER A 102 -1.10 15.07 16.55
CA SER A 102 0.19 15.24 17.23
C SER A 102 0.81 16.64 17.09
N GLY A 103 0.14 17.56 16.36
CA GLY A 103 0.57 18.95 16.21
C GLY A 103 1.42 19.25 14.97
N TYR A 104 1.63 18.27 14.08
CA TYR A 104 2.40 18.45 12.85
C TYR A 104 1.49 18.90 11.70
N ALA A 105 1.51 20.21 11.41
CA ALA A 105 0.57 20.83 10.46
C ALA A 105 1.12 21.00 9.03
N THR A 106 2.39 20.70 8.79
CA THR A 106 3.09 21.02 7.53
C THR A 106 2.67 20.15 6.35
N GLY A 107 2.39 18.85 6.58
CA GLY A 107 2.10 17.90 5.50
C GLY A 107 0.68 18.00 4.95
N ARG A 108 0.53 17.67 3.65
CA ARG A 108 -0.75 17.57 2.96
C ARG A 108 -1.19 16.12 2.87
N TRP A 109 -2.52 15.88 2.85
CA TRP A 109 -3.08 14.54 2.74
C TRP A 109 -2.66 13.84 1.43
N GLU A 110 -2.65 14.61 0.32
CA GLU A 110 -2.26 14.11 -1.00
C GLU A 110 -0.81 13.62 -1.03
N GLU A 111 0.08 14.30 -0.32
CA GLU A 111 1.49 13.91 -0.19
C GLU A 111 1.63 12.60 0.58
N THR A 112 0.86 12.45 1.67
CA THR A 112 0.82 11.20 2.44
C THR A 112 0.25 10.04 1.60
N LEU A 113 -0.79 10.31 0.80
CA LEU A 113 -1.36 9.32 -0.11
C LEU A 113 -0.35 8.87 -1.16
N CYS A 114 0.42 9.81 -1.74
CA CYS A 114 1.52 9.51 -2.64
C CYS A 114 2.58 8.64 -1.99
N ALA A 115 3.02 9.01 -0.78
CA ALA A 115 4.01 8.27 -0.02
C ALA A 115 3.61 6.80 0.16
N VAL A 116 2.39 6.56 0.63
CA VAL A 116 1.87 5.20 0.80
C VAL A 116 1.70 4.49 -0.55
N ALA A 117 1.29 5.19 -1.61
CA ALA A 117 1.16 4.58 -2.93
C ALA A 117 2.52 4.15 -3.51
N TYR A 118 3.56 4.95 -3.35
CA TYR A 118 4.91 4.60 -3.81
C TYR A 118 5.54 3.45 -3.01
N SER A 119 5.13 3.24 -1.77
CA SER A 119 5.67 2.16 -0.94
C SER A 119 5.40 0.75 -1.49
N ILE A 120 4.50 0.58 -2.46
CA ILE A 120 4.27 -0.71 -3.13
C ILE A 120 5.37 -1.07 -4.15
N ILE A 121 6.17 -0.11 -4.61
CA ILE A 121 7.15 -0.33 -5.70
C ILE A 121 8.13 -1.48 -5.40
N PRO A 122 8.68 -1.68 -4.19
CA PRO A 122 9.52 -2.83 -3.90
C PRO A 122 8.83 -4.17 -4.19
N GLN A 123 7.51 -4.23 -4.10
CA GLN A 123 6.73 -5.45 -4.36
C GLN A 123 6.64 -5.80 -5.86
N SER A 124 7.06 -4.90 -6.76
CA SER A 124 7.14 -5.19 -8.19
C SER A 124 8.05 -6.37 -8.51
N MET A 125 9.15 -6.51 -7.80
CA MET A 125 10.05 -7.66 -7.93
C MET A 125 9.37 -8.96 -7.52
N THR A 126 8.57 -8.93 -6.46
CA THR A 126 7.76 -10.07 -6.04
C THR A 126 6.72 -10.44 -7.10
N ALA A 127 6.00 -9.46 -7.66
CA ALA A 127 5.04 -9.69 -8.73
C ALA A 127 5.71 -10.29 -9.98
N PHE A 128 6.90 -9.82 -10.33
CA PHE A 128 7.69 -10.37 -11.43
C PHE A 128 8.09 -11.84 -11.17
N LEU A 129 8.63 -12.16 -9.99
CA LEU A 129 9.00 -13.54 -9.63
C LEU A 129 7.77 -14.46 -9.57
N MET A 130 6.63 -13.99 -9.08
CA MET A 130 5.36 -14.73 -9.13
C MET A 130 4.92 -14.98 -10.57
N GLY A 131 5.05 -14.01 -11.45
CA GLY A 131 4.80 -14.18 -12.88
C GLY A 131 5.69 -15.26 -13.51
N LEU A 132 6.98 -15.25 -13.20
CA LEU A 132 7.92 -16.30 -13.65
C LEU A 132 7.55 -17.67 -13.07
N SER A 133 7.18 -17.76 -11.79
CA SER A 133 6.75 -19.02 -11.19
C SER A 133 5.52 -19.61 -11.87
N TYR A 134 4.60 -18.77 -12.30
CA TYR A 134 3.45 -19.17 -13.10
C TYR A 134 3.85 -19.66 -14.49
N LEU A 135 4.72 -18.91 -15.20
CA LEU A 135 5.15 -19.26 -16.56
C LEU A 135 5.93 -20.58 -16.61
N PHE A 136 6.77 -20.84 -15.62
CA PHE A 136 7.61 -22.05 -15.56
C PHE A 136 7.01 -23.15 -14.69
N ALA A 137 5.83 -22.96 -14.12
CA ALA A 137 5.20 -23.88 -13.17
C ALA A 137 6.18 -24.36 -12.06
N SER A 138 7.01 -23.42 -11.54
CA SER A 138 8.09 -23.74 -10.60
C SER A 138 7.70 -23.39 -9.16
N TYR A 139 7.77 -24.40 -8.30
CA TYR A 139 7.58 -24.26 -6.84
C TYR A 139 8.72 -23.48 -6.20
N GLU A 140 9.94 -23.67 -6.68
CA GLU A 140 11.13 -22.97 -6.18
C GLU A 140 11.01 -21.46 -6.40
N LEU A 141 10.58 -21.04 -7.58
CA LEU A 141 10.34 -19.64 -7.88
C LEU A 141 9.22 -19.06 -7.03
N LEU A 142 8.16 -19.83 -6.73
CA LEU A 142 7.11 -19.40 -5.82
C LEU A 142 7.65 -19.19 -4.40
N LEU A 143 8.44 -20.11 -3.86
CA LEU A 143 9.04 -19.96 -2.54
C LEU A 143 9.99 -18.75 -2.48
N ILE A 144 10.82 -18.58 -3.52
CA ILE A 144 11.69 -17.40 -3.63
C ILE A 144 10.85 -16.12 -3.65
N SER A 145 9.75 -16.09 -4.39
CA SER A 145 8.87 -14.91 -4.45
C SER A 145 8.25 -14.55 -3.10
N LEU A 146 7.95 -15.55 -2.25
CA LEU A 146 7.44 -15.30 -0.89
C LEU A 146 8.51 -14.69 0.02
N VAL A 147 9.77 -15.12 -0.10
CA VAL A 147 10.90 -14.49 0.62
C VAL A 147 11.05 -13.03 0.16
N PHE A 148 11.02 -12.79 -1.15
CA PHE A 148 11.07 -11.43 -1.68
C PHE A 148 9.88 -10.58 -1.26
N LEU A 149 8.68 -11.14 -1.12
CA LEU A 149 7.51 -10.45 -0.60
C LEU A 149 7.76 -9.93 0.82
N PHE A 150 8.36 -10.74 1.69
CA PHE A 150 8.69 -10.34 3.04
C PHE A 150 9.74 -9.23 3.08
N LEU A 151 10.80 -9.34 2.29
CA LEU A 151 11.84 -8.31 2.18
C LEU A 151 11.28 -7.01 1.60
N ALA A 152 10.46 -7.11 0.55
CA ALA A 152 9.81 -5.98 -0.07
C ALA A 152 8.84 -5.27 0.89
N PHE A 153 8.15 -6.03 1.76
CA PHE A 153 7.28 -5.47 2.79
C PHE A 153 8.06 -4.64 3.81
N ILE A 154 9.21 -5.15 4.29
CA ILE A 154 10.10 -4.40 5.19
C ILE A 154 10.57 -3.10 4.52
N TRP A 155 10.96 -3.21 3.24
CA TRP A 155 11.41 -2.06 2.47
C TRP A 155 10.29 -1.04 2.22
N SER A 156 9.07 -1.51 1.99
CA SER A 156 7.88 -0.64 1.87
C SER A 156 7.63 0.17 3.15
N ILE A 157 7.78 -0.46 4.32
CA ILE A 157 7.68 0.23 5.60
C ILE A 157 8.74 1.32 5.71
N TYR A 158 10.00 1.00 5.37
CA TYR A 158 11.09 1.96 5.39
C TYR A 158 10.79 3.18 4.51
N ILE A 159 10.30 2.97 3.28
CA ILE A 159 9.91 4.05 2.38
C ILE A 159 8.85 4.95 3.02
N VAL A 160 7.77 4.39 3.57
CA VAL A 160 6.71 5.18 4.23
C VAL A 160 7.27 6.01 5.38
N VAL A 161 8.13 5.42 6.21
CA VAL A 161 8.75 6.12 7.35
C VAL A 161 9.61 7.31 6.90
N GLU A 162 10.45 7.11 5.88
CA GLU A 162 11.30 8.17 5.34
C GLU A 162 10.47 9.29 4.71
N GLU A 163 9.47 8.95 3.91
CA GLU A 163 8.63 9.94 3.23
C GLU A 163 7.75 10.72 4.21
N VAL A 164 7.16 10.04 5.21
CA VAL A 164 6.41 10.72 6.28
C VAL A 164 7.31 11.64 7.10
N SER A 165 8.59 11.27 7.31
CA SER A 165 9.55 12.15 7.99
C SER A 165 9.77 13.45 7.22
N LEU A 166 9.78 13.40 5.89
CA LEU A 166 9.92 14.57 5.02
C LEU A 166 8.67 15.43 4.97
N ILE A 167 7.49 14.80 4.79
CA ILE A 167 6.20 15.49 4.65
C ILE A 167 5.90 16.33 5.88
N TYR A 168 6.19 15.80 7.07
CA TYR A 168 5.81 16.44 8.34
C TYR A 168 6.99 17.05 9.09
N ASP A 169 8.18 17.10 8.47
CA ASP A 169 9.43 17.59 9.09
C ASP A 169 9.72 16.91 10.44
N LEU A 170 9.69 15.57 10.43
CA LEU A 170 9.84 14.74 11.62
C LEU A 170 11.23 14.11 11.72
N THR A 171 11.65 13.84 12.94
CA THR A 171 12.73 12.87 13.15
C THR A 171 12.26 11.47 12.80
N ILE A 172 13.17 10.59 12.33
CA ILE A 172 12.84 9.21 11.92
C ILE A 172 12.10 8.45 13.03
N GLY A 173 12.49 8.61 14.30
CA GLY A 173 11.82 7.96 15.43
C GLY A 173 10.35 8.37 15.58
N ARG A 174 10.03 9.65 15.41
CA ARG A 174 8.64 10.15 15.42
C ARG A 174 7.87 9.70 14.19
N SER A 175 8.52 9.66 13.04
CA SER A 175 7.91 9.14 11.81
C SER A 175 7.54 7.67 11.94
N VAL A 176 8.39 6.83 12.54
CA VAL A 176 8.09 5.43 12.88
C VAL A 176 6.84 5.34 13.76
N LEU A 177 6.76 6.16 14.81
CA LEU A 177 5.60 6.19 15.71
C LEU A 177 4.30 6.53 14.96
N ILE A 178 4.33 7.55 14.11
CA ILE A 178 3.15 7.99 13.36
C ILE A 178 2.78 6.96 12.28
N SER A 179 3.76 6.46 11.52
CA SER A 179 3.50 5.57 10.39
C SER A 179 3.14 4.15 10.79
N LEU A 180 3.67 3.62 11.88
CA LEU A 180 3.46 2.24 12.30
C LEU A 180 2.59 2.11 13.54
N LEU A 181 2.98 2.77 14.64
CA LEU A 181 2.27 2.61 15.90
C LEU A 181 0.93 3.33 15.90
N GLY A 182 0.84 4.52 15.28
CA GLY A 182 -0.42 5.23 15.17
C GLY A 182 -1.52 4.40 14.52
N PRO A 183 -1.32 3.95 13.26
CA PRO A 183 -2.27 3.06 12.58
C PRO A 183 -2.53 1.75 13.32
N LEU A 184 -1.49 1.13 13.91
CA LEU A 184 -1.64 -0.11 14.68
C LEU A 184 -2.50 0.09 15.93
N MET A 185 -2.28 1.18 16.67
CA MET A 185 -3.10 1.51 17.85
C MET A 185 -4.56 1.78 17.46
N ILE A 186 -4.79 2.49 16.37
CA ILE A 186 -6.17 2.74 15.89
C ILE A 186 -6.80 1.43 15.44
N ALA A 187 -6.08 0.59 14.69
CA ALA A 187 -6.59 -0.70 14.23
C ALA A 187 -6.95 -1.63 15.39
N THR A 188 -6.08 -1.75 16.40
CA THR A 188 -6.32 -2.59 17.58
C THR A 188 -7.46 -2.06 18.45
N SER A 189 -7.54 -0.74 18.65
CA SER A 189 -8.65 -0.11 19.37
C SER A 189 -9.97 -0.30 18.63
N SER A 190 -9.95 -0.16 17.28
CA SER A 190 -11.13 -0.37 16.43
C SER A 190 -11.60 -1.81 16.47
N LEU A 191 -10.71 -2.81 16.48
CA LEU A 191 -11.04 -4.22 16.64
C LEU A 191 -11.66 -4.49 18.02
N GLY A 192 -11.14 -3.86 19.08
CA GLY A 192 -11.71 -3.94 20.43
C GLY A 192 -13.12 -3.36 20.48
N ILE A 193 -13.34 -2.19 19.87
CA ILE A 193 -14.66 -1.56 19.78
C ILE A 193 -15.60 -2.38 18.89
N LEU A 194 -15.11 -2.96 17.79
CA LEU A 194 -15.90 -3.81 16.89
C LEU A 194 -16.39 -5.08 17.58
N SER A 195 -15.58 -5.65 18.46
CA SER A 195 -15.97 -6.81 19.25
C SER A 195 -17.10 -6.49 20.25
N LEU A 196 -17.19 -5.21 20.68
CA LEU A 196 -18.20 -4.75 21.64
C LEU A 196 -19.48 -4.23 20.98
N ILE A 197 -19.38 -3.55 19.85
CA ILE A 197 -20.48 -2.75 19.26
C ILE A 197 -20.83 -3.21 17.82
N GLY A 198 -19.99 -4.03 17.21
CA GLY A 198 -20.16 -4.51 15.83
C GLY A 198 -19.83 -3.46 14.74
N PRO A 199 -20.06 -3.78 13.44
CA PRO A 199 -19.72 -2.93 12.32
C PRO A 199 -20.22 -1.48 12.35
N PRO A 200 -21.41 -1.17 12.92
CA PRO A 200 -21.87 0.21 13.06
C PRO A 200 -21.00 1.08 13.96
N GLY A 201 -20.36 0.50 14.96
CA GLY A 201 -19.48 1.25 15.87
C GLY A 201 -18.22 1.75 15.19
N LEU A 202 -17.66 0.98 14.26
CA LEU A 202 -16.50 1.42 13.47
C LEU A 202 -16.83 2.66 12.60
N ALA A 203 -18.00 2.65 11.97
CA ALA A 203 -18.45 3.78 11.16
C ALA A 203 -18.61 5.05 12.02
N ILE A 204 -19.14 4.91 13.24
CA ILE A 204 -19.27 6.03 14.18
C ILE A 204 -17.90 6.59 14.59
N VAL A 205 -16.92 5.72 14.87
CA VAL A 205 -15.57 6.16 15.24
C VAL A 205 -14.89 6.91 14.08
N ILE A 206 -15.02 6.41 12.85
CA ILE A 206 -14.49 7.08 11.65
C ILE A 206 -15.16 8.45 11.46
N VAL A 207 -16.47 8.52 11.56
CA VAL A 207 -17.23 9.79 11.45
C VAL A 207 -16.81 10.78 12.53
N LEU A 208 -16.62 10.33 13.77
CA LEU A 208 -16.15 11.20 14.85
C LEU A 208 -14.73 11.71 14.63
N LEU A 209 -13.81 10.85 14.13
CA LEU A 209 -12.45 11.28 13.81
C LEU A 209 -12.42 12.30 12.67
N VAL A 210 -13.23 12.11 11.64
CA VAL A 210 -13.38 13.05 10.53
C VAL A 210 -14.02 14.36 11.02
N ALA A 211 -15.06 14.28 11.87
CA ALA A 211 -15.69 15.47 12.44
C ALA A 211 -14.72 16.26 13.34
N LEU A 212 -13.90 15.58 14.16
CA LEU A 212 -12.86 16.20 14.97
C LEU A 212 -11.78 16.88 14.12
N TYR A 213 -11.42 16.28 13.01
CA TYR A 213 -10.49 16.86 12.04
C TYR A 213 -11.01 18.17 11.48
N TYR A 214 -12.25 18.18 10.95
CA TYR A 214 -12.86 19.40 10.39
C TYR A 214 -13.15 20.45 11.46
N TRP A 215 -13.51 20.05 12.68
CA TRP A 215 -13.72 20.98 13.79
C TRP A 215 -12.47 21.80 14.10
N ARG A 216 -11.30 21.18 14.04
CA ARG A 216 -10.02 21.84 14.32
C ARG A 216 -9.58 22.82 13.21
N GLU A 217 -10.07 22.68 11.99
CA GLU A 217 -9.79 23.63 10.90
C GLU A 217 -10.73 24.86 10.92
N ILE A 218 -11.84 24.77 11.66
CA ILE A 218 -12.85 25.85 11.76
C ILE A 218 -12.61 26.71 13.02
N VAL A 219 -11.93 26.18 14.03
CA VAL A 219 -11.55 26.87 15.28
C VAL A 219 -10.08 27.22 15.26
#